data_6a710058f53faacb4760113203806f86
#
_entry.id   6a710058f53faacb4760113203806f86
#
_cell.length_a   1.000
_cell.length_b   1.000
_cell.length_c   1.000
_cell.angle_alpha   90.00
_cell.angle_beta   90.00
_cell.angle_gamma   90.00
#
_symmetry.space_group_name_H-M   'P 1'
#
loop_
_entity.id
_entity.type
_entity.pdbx_description
1 polymer ?
#
loop_
_entity_poly.entity_id
_entity_poly.type
_entity_poly.pdbx_seq_one_letter_code
_entity_poly.pdbx_strand_id
1 'polypeptide(L)'
;VGEVGRLSGPGRREIGHGRLAWRALRPMLPDRTEFPYTLRVVSEILESNGSSSMATVCGGTLAMMDAGVPIKEPVAGIAMGLIKEGDKIAVLSDILGDEDHLGDMDFKVCGTADGVTAFQMDLKIGGVSREIMESALEQAREGRVHILSKMAEALTEARTNFSKYAPRIF
;
A
#
# COMPACT_ATOMS: atom_id res chain seq x y z
N VAL A 1 -4.74 -8.75 -20.46
CA VAL A 1 -5.67 -9.91 -20.46
C VAL A 1 -5.29 -10.86 -21.58
N GLY A 2 -5.20 -12.17 -21.31
CA GLY A 2 -4.87 -13.19 -22.31
C GLY A 2 -3.39 -13.43 -22.55
N GLU A 3 -2.50 -12.80 -21.83
CA GLU A 3 -1.07 -13.14 -21.86
C GLU A 3 -0.85 -14.51 -21.22
N VAL A 4 -0.23 -15.40 -21.98
CA VAL A 4 0.13 -16.74 -21.50
C VAL A 4 1.63 -16.87 -21.52
N GLY A 5 2.22 -17.02 -20.34
CA GLY A 5 3.65 -17.21 -20.16
C GLY A 5 3.97 -18.52 -19.45
N ARG A 6 5.26 -18.86 -19.39
CA ARG A 6 5.72 -20.01 -18.59
C ARG A 6 5.46 -19.72 -17.10
N LEU A 7 4.84 -20.66 -16.39
CA LEU A 7 4.71 -20.60 -14.94
C LEU A 7 6.11 -20.58 -14.30
N SER A 8 6.40 -19.53 -13.56
CA SER A 8 7.64 -19.31 -12.83
C SER A 8 7.33 -18.85 -11.41
N GLY A 9 8.31 -18.93 -10.52
CA GLY A 9 8.19 -18.28 -9.20
C GLY A 9 8.09 -16.76 -9.34
N PRO A 10 7.76 -16.04 -8.24
CA PRO A 10 7.62 -14.58 -8.25
C PRO A 10 8.94 -13.92 -8.67
N GLY A 11 8.86 -12.93 -9.56
CA GLY A 11 9.97 -12.14 -10.00
C GLY A 11 10.45 -11.15 -8.93
N ARG A 12 11.49 -10.39 -9.24
CA ARG A 12 12.10 -9.41 -8.30
C ARG A 12 11.11 -8.30 -7.93
N ARG A 13 10.27 -7.87 -8.88
CA ARG A 13 9.25 -6.84 -8.69
C ARG A 13 8.18 -7.30 -7.70
N GLU A 14 7.63 -8.49 -7.88
CA GLU A 14 6.61 -9.08 -7.00
C GLU A 14 7.16 -9.27 -5.57
N ILE A 15 8.40 -9.74 -5.44
CA ILE A 15 9.07 -9.87 -4.14
C ILE A 15 9.22 -8.50 -3.47
N GLY A 16 9.63 -7.47 -4.22
CA GLY A 16 9.77 -6.10 -3.72
C GLY A 16 8.44 -5.51 -3.26
N HIS A 17 7.37 -5.69 -4.04
CA HIS A 17 6.01 -5.25 -3.70
C HIS A 17 5.49 -5.95 -2.45
N GLY A 18 5.67 -7.27 -2.36
CA GLY A 18 5.28 -8.03 -1.16
C GLY A 18 6.02 -7.58 0.09
N ARG A 19 7.32 -7.27 -0.01
CA ARG A 19 8.11 -6.75 1.11
C ARG A 19 7.68 -5.34 1.54
N LEU A 20 7.30 -4.47 0.60
CA LEU A 20 6.76 -3.15 0.89
C LEU A 20 5.44 -3.26 1.65
N ALA A 21 4.51 -4.09 1.16
CA ALA A 21 3.23 -4.34 1.83
C ALA A 21 3.43 -4.95 3.23
N TRP A 22 4.34 -5.91 3.37
CA TRP A 22 4.68 -6.48 4.68
C TRP A 22 5.21 -5.43 5.67
N ARG A 23 6.12 -4.55 5.24
CA ARG A 23 6.62 -3.45 6.09
C ARG A 23 5.51 -2.47 6.46
N ALA A 24 4.60 -2.18 5.53
CA ALA A 24 3.48 -1.27 5.77
C ALA A 24 2.52 -1.80 6.84
N LEU A 25 2.20 -3.09 6.79
CA LEU A 25 1.18 -3.71 7.64
C LEU A 25 1.73 -4.20 8.99
N ARG A 26 2.99 -4.63 9.03
CA ARG A 26 3.59 -5.24 10.22
C ARG A 26 3.46 -4.44 11.51
N PRO A 27 3.63 -3.10 11.54
CA PRO A 27 3.52 -2.33 12.78
C PRO A 27 2.12 -2.36 13.40
N MET A 28 1.11 -2.64 12.59
CA MET A 28 -0.30 -2.66 13.00
C MET A 28 -0.78 -4.04 13.43
N LEU A 29 0.05 -5.07 13.30
CA LEU A 29 -0.32 -6.42 13.74
C LEU A 29 -0.44 -6.48 15.26
N PRO A 30 -1.39 -7.31 15.77
CA PRO A 30 -1.52 -7.57 17.21
C PRO A 30 -0.29 -8.30 17.76
N ASP A 31 -0.10 -8.21 19.07
CA ASP A 31 0.91 -9.00 19.75
C ASP A 31 0.59 -10.51 19.70
N ARG A 32 1.63 -11.34 19.65
CA ARG A 32 1.47 -12.80 19.61
C ARG A 32 0.83 -13.39 20.85
N THR A 33 0.91 -12.71 21.98
CA THR A 33 0.24 -13.13 23.23
C THR A 33 -1.26 -12.90 23.17
N GLU A 34 -1.69 -11.87 22.47
CA GLU A 34 -3.11 -11.52 22.28
C GLU A 34 -3.72 -12.27 21.10
N PHE A 35 -2.93 -12.47 20.04
CA PHE A 35 -3.37 -13.12 18.82
C PHE A 35 -2.34 -14.18 18.36
N PRO A 36 -2.39 -15.41 18.89
CA PRO A 36 -1.38 -16.45 18.68
C PRO A 36 -1.52 -17.18 17.33
N TYR A 37 -1.86 -16.48 16.26
CA TYR A 37 -2.00 -17.02 14.93
C TYR A 37 -0.89 -16.56 14.00
N THR A 38 -0.53 -17.43 13.06
CA THR A 38 0.30 -17.02 11.91
C THR A 38 -0.59 -16.42 10.84
N LEU A 39 -0.27 -15.19 10.43
CA LEU A 39 -0.97 -14.47 9.38
C LEU A 39 -0.25 -14.65 8.05
N ARG A 40 -0.96 -15.11 7.05
CA ARG A 40 -0.52 -15.14 5.66
C ARG A 40 -1.49 -14.34 4.81
N VAL A 41 -1.03 -13.18 4.34
CA VAL A 41 -1.78 -12.34 3.38
C VAL A 41 -1.32 -12.71 1.97
N VAL A 42 -2.27 -13.11 1.13
CA VAL A 42 -2.02 -13.43 -0.28
C VAL A 42 -2.73 -12.39 -1.13
N SER A 43 -2.00 -11.75 -2.02
CA SER A 43 -2.53 -10.76 -2.96
C SER A 43 -2.27 -11.24 -4.38
N GLU A 44 -3.34 -11.48 -5.12
CA GLU A 44 -3.30 -11.86 -6.53
C GLU A 44 -3.81 -10.68 -7.35
N ILE A 45 -2.93 -10.08 -8.15
CA ILE A 45 -3.26 -8.95 -9.01
C ILE A 45 -3.56 -9.50 -10.41
N LEU A 46 -4.84 -9.49 -10.78
CA LEU A 46 -5.31 -10.02 -12.06
C LEU A 46 -5.19 -8.98 -13.17
N GLU A 47 -5.39 -7.70 -12.85
CA GLU A 47 -5.30 -6.59 -13.78
C GLU A 47 -4.97 -5.31 -13.01
N SER A 48 -4.15 -4.44 -13.57
CA SER A 48 -3.77 -3.18 -12.93
C SER A 48 -3.33 -2.14 -13.97
N ASN A 49 -3.79 -0.90 -13.78
CA ASN A 49 -3.23 0.28 -14.46
C ASN A 49 -2.95 1.37 -13.42
N GLY A 50 -2.23 1.01 -12.41
CA GLY A 50 -1.84 1.85 -11.27
C GLY A 50 -0.96 1.05 -10.32
N SER A 51 -0.89 1.43 -9.05
CA SER A 51 -0.04 0.77 -8.07
C SER A 51 -0.65 -0.51 -7.50
N SER A 52 -0.25 -1.66 -8.03
CA SER A 52 -0.62 -2.97 -7.50
C SER A 52 -0.15 -3.19 -6.05
N SER A 53 1.00 -2.63 -5.67
CA SER A 53 1.50 -2.73 -4.29
C SER A 53 0.64 -1.93 -3.30
N MET A 54 0.13 -0.76 -3.69
CA MET A 54 -0.76 0.02 -2.82
C MET A 54 -2.15 -0.62 -2.72
N ALA A 55 -2.65 -1.20 -3.80
CA ALA A 55 -3.85 -2.04 -3.76
C ALA A 55 -3.67 -3.23 -2.80
N THR A 56 -2.49 -3.87 -2.79
CA THR A 56 -2.14 -4.96 -1.86
C THR A 56 -2.14 -4.49 -0.40
N VAL A 57 -1.64 -3.29 -0.11
CA VAL A 57 -1.67 -2.71 1.26
C VAL A 57 -3.11 -2.49 1.71
N CYS A 58 -3.92 -1.82 0.91
CA CYS A 58 -5.32 -1.50 1.24
C CYS A 58 -6.16 -2.79 1.35
N GLY A 59 -6.08 -3.67 0.35
CA GLY A 59 -6.80 -4.93 0.33
C GLY A 59 -6.37 -5.89 1.43
N GLY A 60 -5.06 -5.94 1.74
CA GLY A 60 -4.51 -6.72 2.84
C GLY A 60 -4.99 -6.24 4.20
N THR A 61 -5.10 -4.92 4.39
CA THR A 61 -5.71 -4.32 5.59
C THR A 61 -7.16 -4.78 5.73
N LEU A 62 -7.98 -4.58 4.71
CA LEU A 62 -9.40 -4.97 4.75
C LEU A 62 -9.58 -6.48 4.92
N ALA A 63 -8.76 -7.31 4.27
CA ALA A 63 -8.80 -8.75 4.42
C ALA A 63 -8.48 -9.23 5.84
N MET A 64 -7.50 -8.61 6.50
CA MET A 64 -7.20 -8.89 7.91
C MET A 64 -8.34 -8.47 8.81
N MET A 65 -8.91 -7.29 8.61
CA MET A 65 -10.06 -6.80 9.38
C MET A 65 -11.28 -7.72 9.20
N ASP A 66 -11.56 -8.14 7.97
CA ASP A 66 -12.67 -9.06 7.66
C ASP A 66 -12.47 -10.46 8.25
N ALA A 67 -11.22 -10.92 8.33
CA ALA A 67 -10.88 -12.17 8.99
C ALA A 67 -10.94 -12.12 10.53
N GLY A 68 -11.17 -10.96 11.13
CA GLY A 68 -11.22 -10.77 12.58
C GLY A 68 -9.84 -10.65 13.24
N VAL A 69 -8.83 -10.23 12.48
CA VAL A 69 -7.52 -9.90 13.05
C VAL A 69 -7.63 -8.54 13.75
N PRO A 70 -7.34 -8.44 15.06
CA PRO A 70 -7.44 -7.18 15.79
C PRO A 70 -6.22 -6.29 15.50
N ILE A 71 -6.13 -5.77 14.26
CA ILE A 71 -5.10 -4.81 13.89
C ILE A 71 -5.29 -3.51 14.69
N LYS A 72 -4.19 -2.83 14.99
CA LYS A 72 -4.21 -1.60 15.81
C LYS A 72 -4.96 -0.48 15.10
N GLU A 73 -4.65 -0.29 13.79
CA GLU A 73 -5.28 0.72 12.93
C GLU A 73 -5.27 0.28 11.47
N PRO A 74 -6.23 0.73 10.66
CA PRO A 74 -6.19 0.52 9.22
C PRO A 74 -5.01 1.22 8.56
N VAL A 75 -4.42 0.56 7.57
CA VAL A 75 -3.33 1.11 6.76
C VAL A 75 -3.80 1.26 5.33
N ALA A 76 -3.64 2.46 4.79
CA ALA A 76 -3.77 2.70 3.35
C ALA A 76 -2.42 2.99 2.72
N GLY A 77 -2.35 2.93 1.41
CA GLY A 77 -1.18 3.29 0.62
C GLY A 77 -1.57 4.05 -0.62
N ILE A 78 -0.71 4.98 -1.04
CA ILE A 78 -0.88 5.75 -2.26
C ILE A 78 0.44 5.81 -3.02
N ALA A 79 0.35 5.76 -4.36
CA ALA A 79 1.48 5.99 -5.25
C ALA A 79 1.42 7.42 -5.79
N MET A 80 2.50 8.13 -5.63
CA MET A 80 2.67 9.51 -6.03
C MET A 80 3.72 9.61 -7.13
N GLY A 81 3.58 10.61 -7.98
CA GLY A 81 4.56 10.94 -9.00
C GLY A 81 4.97 12.40 -8.95
N LEU A 82 6.07 12.72 -9.61
CA LEU A 82 6.54 14.08 -9.81
C LEU A 82 7.03 14.24 -11.23
N ILE A 83 6.63 15.34 -11.83
CA ILE A 83 7.12 15.80 -13.14
C ILE A 83 7.77 17.15 -12.96
N LYS A 84 8.97 17.32 -13.52
CA LYS A 84 9.74 18.57 -13.46
C LYS A 84 10.17 18.99 -14.85
N GLU A 85 9.63 20.11 -15.33
CA GLU A 85 10.03 20.73 -16.60
C GLU A 85 10.64 22.11 -16.34
N GLY A 86 11.96 22.20 -16.35
CA GLY A 86 12.67 23.42 -15.96
C GLY A 86 12.38 23.79 -14.50
N ASP A 87 11.75 24.94 -14.29
CA ASP A 87 11.35 25.43 -12.96
C ASP A 87 9.92 25.03 -12.57
N LYS A 88 9.17 24.42 -13.51
CA LYS A 88 7.80 23.97 -13.24
C LYS A 88 7.80 22.57 -12.65
N ILE A 89 6.99 22.38 -11.62
CA ILE A 89 6.86 21.11 -10.89
C ILE A 89 5.39 20.78 -10.75
N ALA A 90 5.06 19.51 -11.00
CA ALA A 90 3.74 18.96 -10.76
C ALA A 90 3.88 17.69 -9.92
N VAL A 91 3.19 17.64 -8.79
CA VAL A 91 3.03 16.43 -7.96
C VAL A 91 1.72 15.74 -8.36
N LEU A 92 1.80 14.47 -8.69
CA LEU A 92 0.67 13.65 -9.12
C LEU A 92 0.27 12.68 -8.01
N SER A 93 -1.04 12.52 -7.79
CA SER A 93 -1.59 11.56 -6.83
C SER A 93 -2.20 10.37 -7.54
N ASP A 94 -1.99 9.18 -6.99
CA ASP A 94 -2.53 7.90 -7.50
C ASP A 94 -2.19 7.67 -8.96
N ILE A 95 -0.87 7.63 -9.24
CA ILE A 95 -0.33 7.60 -10.59
C ILE A 95 -0.65 6.32 -11.35
N LEU A 96 -0.89 6.49 -12.64
CA LEU A 96 -1.04 5.40 -13.61
C LEU A 96 0.32 4.82 -14.01
N GLY A 97 0.31 3.67 -14.70
CA GLY A 97 1.52 3.01 -15.15
C GLY A 97 2.39 3.87 -16.07
N ASP A 98 1.79 4.65 -16.96
CA ASP A 98 2.53 5.55 -17.86
C ASP A 98 3.15 6.74 -17.08
N GLU A 99 2.46 7.26 -16.07
CA GLU A 99 2.96 8.32 -15.20
C GLU A 99 4.11 7.84 -14.31
N ASP A 100 4.07 6.58 -13.86
CA ASP A 100 5.18 5.91 -13.16
C ASP A 100 6.41 5.78 -14.09
N HIS A 101 6.19 5.41 -15.35
CA HIS A 101 7.28 5.18 -16.29
C HIS A 101 7.93 6.49 -16.80
N LEU A 102 7.12 7.49 -17.12
CA LEU A 102 7.54 8.76 -17.73
C LEU A 102 7.90 9.84 -16.71
N GLY A 103 7.47 9.71 -15.45
CA GLY A 103 7.71 10.68 -14.39
C GLY A 103 9.19 10.74 -13.96
N ASP A 104 9.58 11.87 -13.37
CA ASP A 104 10.94 12.13 -12.87
C ASP A 104 11.21 11.52 -11.49
N MET A 105 10.16 11.29 -10.73
CA MET A 105 10.18 10.59 -9.45
C MET A 105 8.85 9.87 -9.26
N ASP A 106 8.89 8.67 -8.71
CA ASP A 106 7.74 8.01 -8.11
C ASP A 106 8.04 7.64 -6.66
N PHE A 107 7.03 7.73 -5.82
CA PHE A 107 7.14 7.31 -4.43
C PHE A 107 5.82 6.76 -3.91
N LYS A 108 5.94 5.83 -2.98
CA LYS A 108 4.80 5.15 -2.36
C LYS A 108 4.83 5.41 -0.87
N VAL A 109 3.71 5.86 -0.34
CA VAL A 109 3.54 6.18 1.08
C VAL A 109 2.41 5.34 1.65
N CYS A 110 2.73 4.54 2.65
CA CYS A 110 1.76 3.73 3.38
C CYS A 110 1.67 4.21 4.82
N GLY A 111 0.49 4.15 5.40
CA GLY A 111 0.32 4.53 6.81
C GLY A 111 -1.12 4.56 7.26
N THR A 112 -1.29 4.88 8.53
CA THR A 112 -2.56 5.12 9.20
C THR A 112 -2.99 6.59 9.02
N ALA A 113 -4.06 7.01 9.69
CA ALA A 113 -4.43 8.41 9.76
C ALA A 113 -3.33 9.26 10.44
N ASP A 114 -2.65 8.69 11.44
CA ASP A 114 -1.72 9.41 12.31
C ASP A 114 -0.27 9.45 11.79
N GLY A 115 0.14 8.46 10.97
CA GLY A 115 1.53 8.40 10.55
C GLY A 115 1.85 7.44 9.43
N VAL A 116 3.12 7.49 8.99
CA VAL A 116 3.67 6.66 7.92
C VAL A 116 4.25 5.38 8.51
N THR A 117 3.86 4.23 7.93
CA THR A 117 4.38 2.91 8.31
C THR A 117 5.41 2.37 7.33
N ALA A 118 5.32 2.75 6.06
CA ALA A 118 6.32 2.42 5.06
C ALA A 118 6.40 3.49 3.97
N PHE A 119 7.59 3.63 3.42
CA PHE A 119 7.91 4.54 2.34
C PHE A 119 8.86 3.86 1.35
N GLN A 120 8.65 4.12 0.05
CA GLN A 120 9.56 3.73 -1.02
C GLN A 120 9.58 4.83 -2.06
N MET A 121 10.75 5.20 -2.53
CA MET A 121 10.95 6.24 -3.53
C MET A 121 11.90 5.73 -4.61
N ASP A 122 11.61 6.06 -5.86
CA ASP A 122 12.51 5.95 -7.00
C ASP A 122 12.68 7.34 -7.62
N LEU A 123 13.92 7.81 -7.68
CA LEU A 123 14.29 9.13 -8.16
C LEU A 123 15.10 8.98 -9.44
N LYS A 124 14.58 9.48 -10.55
CA LYS A 124 15.18 9.37 -11.88
C LYS A 124 15.96 10.63 -12.30
N ILE A 125 15.93 11.69 -11.48
CA ILE A 125 16.62 12.97 -11.69
C ILE A 125 17.65 13.22 -10.59
N GLY A 126 18.50 14.22 -10.77
CA GLY A 126 19.64 14.49 -9.88
C GLY A 126 19.30 14.93 -8.44
N GLY A 127 18.03 15.16 -8.15
CA GLY A 127 17.56 15.52 -6.80
C GLY A 127 16.29 16.36 -6.84
N VAL A 128 15.62 16.41 -5.69
CA VAL A 128 14.48 17.30 -5.40
C VAL A 128 14.80 18.16 -4.18
N SER A 129 14.27 19.35 -4.13
CA SER A 129 14.45 20.21 -2.96
C SER A 129 13.60 19.72 -1.79
N ARG A 130 13.93 20.21 -0.60
CA ARG A 130 13.18 19.90 0.62
C ARG A 130 11.72 20.38 0.52
N GLU A 131 11.51 21.57 -0.02
CA GLU A 131 10.19 22.19 -0.16
C GLU A 131 9.28 21.35 -1.09
N ILE A 132 9.85 20.82 -2.18
CA ILE A 132 9.14 19.92 -3.09
C ILE A 132 8.74 18.63 -2.38
N MET A 133 9.67 18.06 -1.60
CA MET A 133 9.40 16.82 -0.87
C MET A 133 8.35 17.04 0.23
N GLU A 134 8.40 18.15 0.96
CA GLU A 134 7.40 18.49 1.97
C GLU A 134 6.00 18.63 1.34
N SER A 135 5.90 19.34 0.22
CA SER A 135 4.64 19.47 -0.53
C SER A 135 4.12 18.11 -1.03
N ALA A 136 5.00 17.29 -1.59
CA ALA A 136 4.66 15.97 -2.09
C ALA A 136 4.20 15.00 -0.98
N LEU A 137 4.84 15.04 0.18
CA LEU A 137 4.44 14.23 1.34
C LEU A 137 3.12 14.69 1.94
N GLU A 138 2.84 16.00 1.97
CA GLU A 138 1.54 16.50 2.43
C GLU A 138 0.42 16.10 1.48
N GLN A 139 0.60 16.22 0.16
CA GLN A 139 -0.36 15.74 -0.82
C GLN A 139 -0.58 14.22 -0.73
N ALA A 140 0.48 13.45 -0.45
CA ALA A 140 0.38 12.02 -0.19
C ALA A 140 -0.40 11.72 1.10
N ARG A 141 -0.28 12.55 2.14
CA ARG A 141 -1.07 12.44 3.37
C ARG A 141 -2.56 12.63 3.09
N GLU A 142 -2.90 13.68 2.36
CA GLU A 142 -4.30 13.95 1.97
C GLU A 142 -4.89 12.79 1.17
N GLY A 143 -4.16 12.31 0.16
CA GLY A 143 -4.58 11.16 -0.65
C GLY A 143 -4.74 9.88 0.17
N ARG A 144 -3.82 9.60 1.10
CA ARG A 144 -3.90 8.44 2.00
C ARG A 144 -5.11 8.52 2.93
N VAL A 145 -5.39 9.68 3.51
CA VAL A 145 -6.56 9.89 4.36
C VAL A 145 -7.85 9.72 3.57
N HIS A 146 -7.90 10.22 2.32
CA HIS A 146 -9.02 9.98 1.43
C HIS A 146 -9.24 8.48 1.16
N ILE A 147 -8.17 7.73 0.87
CA ILE A 147 -8.26 6.28 0.65
C ILE A 147 -8.75 5.57 1.91
N LEU A 148 -8.25 5.93 3.10
CA LEU A 148 -8.74 5.40 4.39
C LEU A 148 -10.24 5.63 4.55
N SER A 149 -10.75 6.80 4.16
CA SER A 149 -12.19 7.08 4.20
C SER A 149 -13.00 6.17 3.27
N LYS A 150 -12.45 5.86 2.08
CA LYS A 150 -13.07 4.91 1.14
C LYS A 150 -13.02 3.47 1.64
N MET A 151 -11.94 3.08 2.29
CA MET A 151 -11.86 1.76 2.94
C MET A 151 -12.88 1.62 4.06
N ALA A 152 -13.12 2.68 4.83
CA ALA A 152 -14.10 2.71 5.90
C ALA A 152 -15.55 2.57 5.40
N GLU A 153 -15.86 2.92 4.15
CA GLU A 153 -17.18 2.65 3.54
C GLU A 153 -17.46 1.13 3.45
N ALA A 154 -16.40 0.31 3.32
CA ALA A 154 -16.53 -1.15 3.30
C ALA A 154 -16.45 -1.77 4.70
N LEU A 155 -15.50 -1.32 5.52
CA LEU A 155 -15.28 -1.86 6.86
C LEU A 155 -14.63 -0.80 7.76
N THR A 156 -15.32 -0.38 8.81
CA THR A 156 -14.83 0.63 9.77
C THR A 156 -13.92 0.03 10.84
N GLU A 157 -14.21 -1.22 11.24
CA GLU A 157 -13.52 -1.91 12.34
C GLU A 157 -13.28 -3.38 11.98
N ALA A 158 -12.29 -4.00 12.61
CA ALA A 158 -12.08 -5.43 12.49
C ALA A 158 -13.29 -6.19 13.04
N ARG A 159 -13.68 -7.29 12.38
CA ARG A 159 -14.78 -8.13 12.90
C ARG A 159 -14.40 -8.70 14.25
N THR A 160 -15.36 -8.73 15.16
CA THR A 160 -15.19 -9.28 16.50
C THR A 160 -15.13 -10.81 16.54
N ASN A 161 -15.62 -11.46 15.49
CA ASN A 161 -15.64 -12.91 15.36
C ASN A 161 -14.80 -13.36 14.16
N PHE A 162 -14.05 -14.43 14.34
CA PHE A 162 -13.37 -15.08 13.22
C PHE A 162 -14.38 -15.59 12.19
N SER A 163 -13.96 -15.60 10.94
CA SER A 163 -14.71 -16.28 9.88
C SER A 163 -15.06 -17.71 10.32
N LYS A 164 -16.25 -18.18 9.96
CA LYS A 164 -16.66 -19.58 10.21
C LYS A 164 -15.71 -20.61 9.56
N TYR A 165 -14.92 -20.18 8.60
CA TYR A 165 -13.93 -21.01 7.89
C TYR A 165 -12.52 -20.90 8.47
N ALA A 166 -12.30 -20.02 9.44
CA ALA A 166 -10.98 -19.86 10.04
C ALA A 166 -10.59 -21.11 10.85
N PRO A 167 -9.33 -21.57 10.76
CA PRO A 167 -8.83 -22.59 11.67
C PRO A 167 -8.88 -22.08 13.12
N ARG A 168 -9.21 -22.95 14.06
CA ARG A 168 -9.33 -22.60 15.47
C ARG A 168 -8.34 -23.41 16.31
N ILE A 169 -7.77 -22.76 17.31
CA ILE A 169 -6.99 -23.41 18.36
C ILE A 169 -7.98 -23.80 19.46
N PHE A 170 -7.95 -25.09 19.86
CA PHE A 170 -8.75 -25.65 20.93
C PHE A 170 -7.86 -25.97 22.13
#